data_8e5df0d2063044ec743e47c1bd8d3166
#
_entry.id   8e5df0d2063044ec743e47c1bd8d3166
#
_cell.length_a   1.000
_cell.length_b   1.000
_cell.length_c   1.000
_cell.angle_alpha   90.00
_cell.angle_beta   90.00
_cell.angle_gamma   90.00
#
_symmetry.space_group_name_H-M   'P 1'
#
loop_
_entity.id
_entity.type
_entity.pdbx_description
1 polymer ?
#
loop_
_entity_poly.entity_id
_entity_poly.type
_entity_poly.pdbx_seq_one_letter_code
_entity_poly.pdbx_strand_id
1 'polypeptide(L)'
;VKILKAVIQNYLDTGEPVGSRTISKLTDLQLSSATIRNEMADLEELGYIVQPHTSAGRIPTDKGYRLYVDDLMAQKEEEISLREQQVGDKERELDSMKDALSEKVDRVEELLQNVAKVLANNTNYATMITTPKVTGNKLRFVQLSQLEPNKLLVMEGNLIRNKVITISEDISPENLLKLNLLLNTTLTGLTLQEMHLGLISKMESQAGEHMGIVKEVLDAIVETISKADDLKIYTSGATNIFKYPELSDSGKASELIYALEEKQGLSGLVNDKDDSDKTEDDNHGIQVYIGNETPVESMKDCSVVTATYELQDGMKGTIGIIGPKRMDYEKVVDTLKEMQTHLDDVFKKT
;
A
#
# COMPACT_ATOMS: atom_id res chain seq x y z
N VAL A 1 -27.11 3.19 14.84
CA VAL A 1 -26.08 2.31 14.25
C VAL A 1 -26.70 1.07 13.62
N LYS A 2 -27.45 0.20 14.34
CA LYS A 2 -28.00 -1.05 13.80
C LYS A 2 -28.84 -0.89 12.52
N ILE A 3 -29.68 0.14 12.44
CA ILE A 3 -30.52 0.40 11.25
C ILE A 3 -29.62 0.87 10.09
N LEU A 4 -28.64 1.70 10.34
CA LEU A 4 -27.68 2.12 9.32
C LEU A 4 -26.92 0.91 8.75
N LYS A 5 -26.42 0.01 9.61
CA LYS A 5 -25.79 -1.25 9.17
C LYS A 5 -26.72 -2.09 8.29
N ALA A 6 -27.97 -2.23 8.68
CA ALA A 6 -28.94 -2.98 7.89
C ALA A 6 -29.26 -2.33 6.53
N VAL A 7 -29.30 -0.99 6.47
CA VAL A 7 -29.44 -0.24 5.21
C VAL A 7 -28.22 -0.47 4.33
N ILE A 8 -27.01 -0.36 4.88
CA ILE A 8 -25.76 -0.53 4.13
C ILE A 8 -25.67 -1.96 3.62
N GLN A 9 -25.86 -2.97 4.49
CA GLN A 9 -25.77 -4.37 4.11
C GLN A 9 -26.74 -4.71 2.97
N ASN A 10 -28.00 -4.31 3.09
CA ASN A 10 -28.98 -4.56 2.03
C ASN A 10 -28.62 -3.84 0.72
N TYR A 11 -28.06 -2.63 0.80
CA TYR A 11 -27.62 -1.90 -0.38
C TYR A 11 -26.37 -2.52 -1.01
N LEU A 12 -25.45 -3.08 -0.22
CA LEU A 12 -24.30 -3.84 -0.73
C LEU A 12 -24.76 -5.05 -1.55
N ASP A 13 -25.75 -5.79 -1.03
CA ASP A 13 -26.25 -7.01 -1.66
C ASP A 13 -27.06 -6.74 -2.94
N THR A 14 -27.88 -5.69 -2.94
CA THR A 14 -28.88 -5.46 -4.01
C THR A 14 -28.52 -4.36 -4.99
N GLY A 15 -27.77 -3.34 -4.54
CA GLY A 15 -27.53 -2.10 -5.28
C GLY A 15 -28.78 -1.20 -5.39
N GLU A 16 -29.89 -1.56 -4.74
CA GLU A 16 -31.19 -0.88 -4.85
C GLU A 16 -31.48 -0.03 -3.58
N PRO A 17 -32.11 1.16 -3.73
CA PRO A 17 -32.47 1.99 -2.59
C PRO A 17 -33.37 1.26 -1.60
N VAL A 18 -33.04 1.32 -0.32
CA VAL A 18 -33.61 0.47 0.75
C VAL A 18 -34.80 1.15 1.42
N GLY A 19 -35.94 0.47 1.47
CA GLY A 19 -37.16 0.93 2.13
C GLY A 19 -37.29 0.43 3.59
N SER A 20 -37.98 1.18 4.45
CA SER A 20 -38.22 0.79 5.85
C SER A 20 -38.93 -0.57 6.00
N ARG A 21 -39.79 -0.94 5.04
CA ARG A 21 -40.46 -2.25 5.01
C ARG A 21 -39.49 -3.40 4.72
N THR A 22 -38.47 -3.15 3.91
CA THR A 22 -37.42 -4.13 3.63
C THR A 22 -36.62 -4.38 4.89
N ILE A 23 -36.16 -3.33 5.56
CA ILE A 23 -35.41 -3.45 6.81
C ILE A 23 -36.22 -4.16 7.90
N SER A 24 -37.51 -3.86 8.05
CA SER A 24 -38.34 -4.49 9.07
C SER A 24 -38.54 -6.02 8.88
N LYS A 25 -38.32 -6.52 7.66
CA LYS A 25 -38.38 -7.95 7.35
C LYS A 25 -37.05 -8.68 7.48
N LEU A 26 -35.96 -7.97 7.29
CA LEU A 26 -34.59 -8.53 7.23
C LEU A 26 -33.88 -8.50 8.59
N THR A 27 -34.35 -7.72 9.54
CA THR A 27 -33.64 -7.53 10.82
C THR A 27 -34.44 -8.11 11.98
N ASP A 28 -33.77 -8.83 12.88
CA ASP A 28 -34.32 -9.31 14.17
C ASP A 28 -34.56 -8.18 15.18
N LEU A 29 -34.58 -6.90 14.71
CA LEU A 29 -34.72 -5.72 15.55
C LEU A 29 -36.11 -5.61 16.23
N GLN A 30 -37.08 -6.42 15.83
CA GLN A 30 -38.46 -6.40 16.34
C GLN A 30 -39.12 -5.01 16.33
N LEU A 31 -38.69 -4.13 15.40
CA LEU A 31 -39.21 -2.79 15.24
C LEU A 31 -40.23 -2.72 14.12
N SER A 32 -41.28 -1.90 14.32
CA SER A 32 -42.28 -1.66 13.29
C SER A 32 -41.65 -0.89 12.10
N SER A 33 -42.17 -1.10 10.88
CA SER A 33 -41.72 -0.34 9.72
C SER A 33 -41.94 1.18 9.87
N ALA A 34 -42.87 1.62 10.72
CA ALA A 34 -43.08 3.02 11.06
C ALA A 34 -41.94 3.56 11.93
N THR A 35 -41.52 2.81 12.95
CA THR A 35 -40.37 3.16 13.80
C THR A 35 -39.07 3.23 12.96
N ILE A 36 -38.83 2.22 12.12
CA ILE A 36 -37.68 2.19 11.24
C ILE A 36 -37.69 3.39 10.28
N ARG A 37 -38.86 3.79 9.79
CA ARG A 37 -38.97 4.96 8.90
C ARG A 37 -38.59 6.26 9.62
N ASN A 38 -38.96 6.44 10.88
CA ASN A 38 -38.57 7.60 11.66
C ASN A 38 -37.05 7.62 11.91
N GLU A 39 -36.48 6.51 12.34
CA GLU A 39 -35.04 6.38 12.51
C GLU A 39 -34.25 6.60 11.20
N MET A 40 -34.80 6.16 10.04
CA MET A 40 -34.20 6.46 8.75
C MET A 40 -34.30 7.96 8.40
N ALA A 41 -35.34 8.67 8.84
CA ALA A 41 -35.43 10.11 8.66
C ALA A 41 -34.40 10.84 9.51
N ASP A 42 -34.16 10.39 10.74
CA ASP A 42 -33.13 10.94 11.61
C ASP A 42 -31.72 10.69 11.04
N LEU A 43 -31.45 9.50 10.51
CA LEU A 43 -30.21 9.18 9.83
C LEU A 43 -29.98 10.01 8.56
N GLU A 44 -31.05 10.36 7.85
CA GLU A 44 -31.02 11.25 6.69
C GLU A 44 -30.71 12.69 7.09
N GLU A 45 -31.35 13.19 8.15
CA GLU A 45 -31.09 14.53 8.71
C GLU A 45 -29.63 14.65 9.18
N LEU A 46 -29.10 13.59 9.79
CA LEU A 46 -27.70 13.49 10.19
C LEU A 46 -26.73 13.29 8.99
N GLY A 47 -27.23 13.10 7.79
CA GLY A 47 -26.44 12.95 6.57
C GLY A 47 -25.77 11.59 6.37
N TYR A 48 -26.19 10.54 7.09
CA TYR A 48 -25.63 9.18 6.92
C TYR A 48 -26.28 8.41 5.76
N ILE A 49 -27.51 8.72 5.41
CA ILE A 49 -28.23 8.17 4.26
C ILE A 49 -28.89 9.31 3.50
N VAL A 50 -29.27 9.07 2.26
CA VAL A 50 -29.95 10.05 1.41
C VAL A 50 -31.03 9.38 0.57
N GLN A 51 -32.09 10.12 0.26
CA GLN A 51 -33.11 9.71 -0.68
C GLN A 51 -32.73 10.15 -2.11
N PRO A 52 -32.39 9.25 -3.02
CA PRO A 52 -31.95 9.63 -4.37
C PRO A 52 -33.07 10.29 -5.20
N HIS A 53 -34.35 9.86 -4.98
CA HIS A 53 -35.55 10.39 -5.66
C HIS A 53 -36.74 10.36 -4.73
N THR A 54 -37.74 11.21 -4.94
CA THR A 54 -38.92 11.42 -4.07
C THR A 54 -39.73 10.16 -3.72
N SER A 55 -39.68 9.10 -4.54
CA SER A 55 -40.37 7.84 -4.29
C SER A 55 -39.43 6.67 -3.98
N ALA A 56 -38.14 6.91 -3.96
CA ALA A 56 -37.13 5.88 -3.71
C ALA A 56 -36.96 5.60 -2.22
N GLY A 57 -36.34 4.43 -1.89
CA GLY A 57 -35.79 4.16 -0.58
C GLY A 57 -34.63 5.09 -0.24
N ARG A 58 -33.77 4.65 0.67
CA ARG A 58 -32.57 5.37 1.08
C ARG A 58 -31.31 4.64 0.62
N ILE A 59 -30.29 5.38 0.28
CA ILE A 59 -28.94 4.86 -0.02
C ILE A 59 -27.94 5.46 0.97
N PRO A 60 -26.86 4.75 1.30
CA PRO A 60 -25.79 5.27 2.15
C PRO A 60 -25.04 6.43 1.47
N THR A 61 -24.61 7.41 2.27
CA THR A 61 -23.65 8.45 1.86
C THR A 61 -22.23 8.01 2.19
N ASP A 62 -21.21 8.75 1.71
CA ASP A 62 -19.82 8.53 2.09
C ASP A 62 -19.65 8.56 3.62
N LYS A 63 -20.32 9.48 4.30
CA LYS A 63 -20.37 9.56 5.77
C LYS A 63 -21.01 8.32 6.42
N GLY A 64 -22.04 7.76 5.80
CA GLY A 64 -22.66 6.51 6.24
C GLY A 64 -21.72 5.33 6.13
N TYR A 65 -21.04 5.19 5.00
CA TYR A 65 -20.03 4.15 4.82
C TYR A 65 -18.84 4.33 5.78
N ARG A 66 -18.39 5.56 6.02
CA ARG A 66 -17.30 5.82 6.98
C ARG A 66 -17.65 5.30 8.37
N LEU A 67 -18.82 5.64 8.91
CA LEU A 67 -19.24 5.16 10.22
C LEU A 67 -19.36 3.61 10.26
N TYR A 68 -19.79 2.99 9.17
CA TYR A 68 -19.86 1.53 9.06
C TYR A 68 -18.48 0.88 9.09
N VAL A 69 -17.54 1.43 8.33
CA VAL A 69 -16.16 0.93 8.26
C VAL A 69 -15.44 1.11 9.59
N ASP A 70 -15.58 2.26 10.24
CA ASP A 70 -14.96 2.53 11.54
C ASP A 70 -15.45 1.52 12.59
N ASP A 71 -16.76 1.22 12.60
CA ASP A 71 -17.33 0.22 13.51
C ASP A 71 -16.88 -1.22 13.15
N LEU A 72 -16.74 -1.53 11.86
CA LEU A 72 -16.20 -2.82 11.38
C LEU A 72 -14.74 -2.99 11.82
N MET A 73 -13.92 -1.95 11.67
CA MET A 73 -12.51 -1.99 12.03
C MET A 73 -12.33 -2.16 13.54
N ALA A 74 -13.10 -1.44 14.36
CA ALA A 74 -13.08 -1.59 15.81
C ALA A 74 -13.48 -3.02 16.28
N GLN A 75 -14.47 -3.64 15.64
CA GLN A 75 -14.87 -5.01 15.94
C GLN A 75 -13.79 -6.03 15.57
N LYS A 76 -13.08 -5.80 14.45
CA LYS A 76 -11.99 -6.69 14.04
C LYS A 76 -10.76 -6.58 14.93
N GLU A 77 -10.50 -5.44 15.54
CA GLU A 77 -9.45 -5.27 16.55
C GLU A 77 -9.74 -6.07 17.81
N GLU A 78 -11.00 -5.98 18.29
CA GLU A 78 -11.43 -6.77 19.46
C GLU A 78 -11.36 -8.27 19.17
N GLU A 79 -11.72 -8.71 17.95
CA GLU A 79 -11.66 -10.12 17.53
C GLU A 79 -10.21 -10.63 17.43
N ILE A 80 -9.26 -9.82 16.98
CA ILE A 80 -7.84 -10.19 16.90
C ILE A 80 -7.25 -10.36 18.30
N SER A 81 -7.52 -9.44 19.21
CA SER A 81 -7.05 -9.52 20.60
C SER A 81 -7.55 -10.79 21.32
N LEU A 82 -8.71 -11.32 20.94
CA LEU A 82 -9.27 -12.57 21.45
C LEU A 82 -8.74 -13.82 20.72
N ARG A 83 -8.35 -13.70 19.42
CA ARG A 83 -7.88 -14.83 18.59
C ARG A 83 -6.41 -15.17 18.76
N GLU A 84 -5.56 -14.29 19.25
CA GLU A 84 -4.19 -14.65 19.64
C GLU A 84 -4.15 -15.79 20.67
N GLN A 85 -5.31 -16.16 21.24
CA GLN A 85 -5.48 -17.30 22.14
C GLN A 85 -6.02 -18.59 21.48
N GLN A 86 -6.47 -18.58 20.21
CA GLN A 86 -7.04 -19.77 19.54
C GLN A 86 -6.66 -19.83 18.05
N VAL A 87 -5.52 -20.43 17.75
CA VAL A 87 -5.08 -20.74 16.37
C VAL A 87 -5.70 -22.09 15.95
N GLY A 88 -6.43 -22.14 14.81
CA GLY A 88 -6.74 -23.47 14.29
C GLY A 88 -7.51 -23.72 12.99
N ASP A 89 -8.31 -22.85 12.42
CA ASP A 89 -9.25 -23.33 11.38
C ASP A 89 -9.28 -22.59 9.99
N LYS A 90 -8.37 -21.68 9.69
CA LYS A 90 -8.33 -20.98 8.38
C LYS A 90 -7.23 -21.45 7.42
N GLU A 91 -6.64 -22.62 7.64
CA GLU A 91 -5.49 -23.10 6.83
C GLU A 91 -5.85 -23.47 5.37
N ARG A 92 -7.10 -23.74 5.04
CA ARG A 92 -7.45 -24.31 3.71
C ARG A 92 -7.60 -23.29 2.58
N GLU A 93 -8.07 -22.07 2.85
CA GLU A 93 -8.07 -20.99 1.84
C GLU A 93 -6.68 -20.41 1.62
N LEU A 94 -5.87 -20.37 2.69
CA LEU A 94 -4.47 -19.99 2.65
C LEU A 94 -3.62 -20.95 1.79
N ASP A 95 -3.90 -22.26 1.79
CA ASP A 95 -3.12 -23.23 1.01
C ASP A 95 -3.31 -23.04 -0.50
N SER A 96 -4.51 -22.67 -0.96
CA SER A 96 -4.71 -22.37 -2.38
C SER A 96 -4.01 -21.09 -2.85
N MET A 97 -3.85 -20.12 -1.95
CA MET A 97 -3.04 -18.92 -2.21
C MET A 97 -1.53 -19.20 -2.11
N LYS A 98 -1.11 -20.04 -1.17
CA LYS A 98 0.29 -20.47 -1.01
C LYS A 98 0.79 -21.21 -2.23
N ASP A 99 0.01 -22.13 -2.79
CA ASP A 99 0.39 -22.89 -3.98
C ASP A 99 0.56 -22.00 -5.22
N ALA A 100 -0.26 -20.94 -5.35
CA ALA A 100 -0.13 -19.97 -6.44
C ALA A 100 1.09 -19.04 -6.32
N LEU A 101 1.63 -18.88 -5.09
CA LEU A 101 2.80 -18.04 -4.82
C LEU A 101 4.10 -18.83 -4.65
N SER A 102 4.03 -20.16 -4.43
CA SER A 102 5.19 -20.99 -4.12
C SER A 102 5.99 -21.48 -5.35
N GLU A 103 5.56 -21.17 -6.58
CA GLU A 103 6.46 -21.27 -7.72
C GLU A 103 7.61 -20.28 -7.50
N LYS A 104 8.84 -20.82 -7.43
CA LYS A 104 10.07 -20.05 -7.21
C LYS A 104 10.15 -18.86 -8.15
N VAL A 105 9.74 -17.71 -7.67
CA VAL A 105 9.84 -16.45 -8.40
C VAL A 105 11.23 -15.88 -8.11
N ASP A 106 12.13 -15.97 -9.05
CA ASP A 106 13.51 -15.47 -8.93
C ASP A 106 13.62 -13.94 -8.83
N ARG A 107 12.47 -13.22 -8.87
CA ARG A 107 12.43 -11.76 -8.82
C ARG A 107 11.25 -11.23 -8.00
N VAL A 108 11.55 -10.34 -7.06
CA VAL A 108 10.55 -9.63 -6.24
C VAL A 108 9.45 -8.98 -7.09
N GLU A 109 9.80 -8.42 -8.24
CA GLU A 109 8.85 -7.77 -9.15
C GLU A 109 7.78 -8.73 -9.70
N GLU A 110 8.18 -9.95 -10.09
CA GLU A 110 7.23 -10.96 -10.58
C GLU A 110 6.31 -11.44 -9.47
N LEU A 111 6.82 -11.59 -8.25
CA LEU A 111 6.02 -11.91 -7.07
C LEU A 111 4.95 -10.83 -6.83
N LEU A 112 5.34 -9.55 -6.78
CA LEU A 112 4.42 -8.44 -6.55
C LEU A 112 3.34 -8.35 -7.64
N GLN A 113 3.69 -8.55 -8.91
CA GLN A 113 2.71 -8.61 -10.00
C GLN A 113 1.73 -9.77 -9.86
N ASN A 114 2.21 -10.94 -9.41
CA ASN A 114 1.36 -12.11 -9.19
C ASN A 114 0.41 -11.87 -8.00
N VAL A 115 0.89 -11.26 -6.92
CA VAL A 115 0.06 -10.84 -5.78
C VAL A 115 -1.07 -9.93 -6.24
N ALA A 116 -0.77 -8.88 -7.04
CA ALA A 116 -1.80 -8.00 -7.57
C ALA A 116 -2.87 -8.77 -8.39
N LYS A 117 -2.45 -9.74 -9.23
CA LYS A 117 -3.37 -10.57 -10.02
C LYS A 117 -4.24 -11.46 -9.15
N VAL A 118 -3.66 -12.12 -8.14
CA VAL A 118 -4.40 -12.99 -7.21
C VAL A 118 -5.44 -12.18 -6.44
N LEU A 119 -5.07 -11.02 -5.91
CA LEU A 119 -5.99 -10.11 -5.22
C LEU A 119 -7.14 -9.67 -6.12
N ALA A 120 -6.84 -9.25 -7.37
CA ALA A 120 -7.87 -8.82 -8.31
C ALA A 120 -8.87 -9.93 -8.66
N ASN A 121 -8.39 -11.17 -8.77
CA ASN A 121 -9.23 -12.32 -9.06
C ASN A 121 -10.12 -12.71 -7.86
N ASN A 122 -9.57 -12.67 -6.64
CA ASN A 122 -10.30 -13.07 -5.43
C ASN A 122 -11.35 -12.05 -5.00
N THR A 123 -11.05 -10.77 -5.18
CA THR A 123 -11.94 -9.68 -4.75
C THR A 123 -12.89 -9.21 -5.85
N ASN A 124 -12.58 -9.48 -7.11
CA ASN A 124 -13.25 -8.90 -8.28
C ASN A 124 -13.16 -7.36 -8.35
N TYR A 125 -12.18 -6.74 -7.73
CA TYR A 125 -11.90 -5.31 -7.78
C TYR A 125 -10.59 -5.03 -8.54
N ALA A 126 -10.31 -3.76 -8.79
CA ALA A 126 -8.98 -3.35 -9.23
C ALA A 126 -8.02 -3.36 -8.04
N THR A 127 -6.76 -3.67 -8.30
CA THR A 127 -5.74 -3.77 -7.25
C THR A 127 -4.48 -3.05 -7.64
N MET A 128 -3.75 -2.61 -6.65
CA MET A 128 -2.42 -2.03 -6.79
C MET A 128 -1.47 -2.62 -5.75
N ILE A 129 -0.20 -2.73 -6.10
CA ILE A 129 0.87 -3.06 -5.17
C ILE A 129 2.11 -2.26 -5.56
N THR A 130 2.80 -1.73 -4.58
CA THR A 130 4.02 -0.95 -4.82
C THR A 130 5.25 -1.79 -4.56
N THR A 131 6.37 -1.44 -5.20
CA THR A 131 7.67 -1.92 -4.72
C THR A 131 7.91 -1.41 -3.30
N PRO A 132 8.57 -2.21 -2.44
CA PRO A 132 8.91 -1.75 -1.10
C PRO A 132 9.95 -0.63 -1.18
N LYS A 133 9.75 0.40 -0.38
CA LYS A 133 10.75 1.45 -0.13
C LYS A 133 11.42 1.22 1.22
N VAL A 134 12.68 1.58 1.32
CA VAL A 134 13.37 1.60 2.62
C VAL A 134 12.90 2.81 3.40
N THR A 135 12.19 2.56 4.50
CA THR A 135 11.79 3.64 5.41
C THR A 135 13.05 4.15 6.13
N GLY A 136 13.40 5.41 5.88
CA GLY A 136 14.62 6.03 6.44
C GLY A 136 15.89 5.61 5.71
N ASN A 137 15.98 5.81 4.41
CA ASN A 137 17.11 5.64 3.46
C ASN A 137 18.52 5.73 4.06
N LYS A 138 18.81 4.92 5.12
CA LYS A 138 20.13 4.84 5.75
C LYS A 138 21.00 3.89 4.96
N LEU A 139 22.11 4.37 4.49
CA LEU A 139 23.12 3.55 3.82
C LEU A 139 23.66 2.49 4.79
N ARG A 140 23.55 1.20 4.46
CA ARG A 140 24.07 0.12 5.31
C ARG A 140 25.53 -0.15 5.08
N PHE A 141 25.94 -0.30 3.84
CA PHE A 141 27.33 -0.40 3.46
C PHE A 141 27.55 0.02 2.01
N VAL A 142 28.77 0.38 1.67
CA VAL A 142 29.25 0.58 0.30
C VAL A 142 30.43 -0.34 0.10
N GLN A 143 30.44 -1.09 -0.99
CA GLN A 143 31.58 -1.91 -1.38
C GLN A 143 32.02 -1.55 -2.79
N LEU A 144 33.27 -1.18 -2.92
CA LEU A 144 33.92 -0.98 -4.21
C LEU A 144 34.71 -2.24 -4.55
N SER A 145 34.51 -2.73 -5.78
CA SER A 145 35.29 -3.84 -6.34
C SER A 145 35.77 -3.46 -7.74
N GLN A 146 37.03 -3.70 -8.01
CA GLN A 146 37.62 -3.41 -9.31
C GLN A 146 37.25 -4.51 -10.29
N LEU A 147 36.59 -4.15 -11.40
CA LEU A 147 36.26 -5.07 -12.51
C LEU A 147 37.35 -5.06 -13.59
N GLU A 148 37.80 -3.86 -13.97
CA GLU A 148 38.83 -3.58 -14.94
C GLU A 148 39.70 -2.44 -14.41
N PRO A 149 40.91 -2.16 -14.96
CA PRO A 149 41.77 -1.14 -14.41
C PRO A 149 41.14 0.23 -14.18
N ASN A 150 40.17 0.61 -15.03
CA ASN A 150 39.44 1.87 -14.97
C ASN A 150 37.97 1.75 -14.69
N LYS A 151 37.50 0.59 -14.18
CA LYS A 151 36.09 0.36 -13.86
C LYS A 151 35.90 -0.19 -12.45
N LEU A 152 35.14 0.53 -11.65
CA LEU A 152 34.74 0.10 -10.33
C LEU A 152 33.28 -0.32 -10.31
N LEU A 153 33.00 -1.42 -9.63
CA LEU A 153 31.67 -1.82 -9.25
C LEU A 153 31.37 -1.25 -7.88
N VAL A 154 30.37 -0.39 -7.80
CA VAL A 154 29.84 0.16 -6.54
C VAL A 154 28.63 -0.69 -6.15
N MET A 155 28.69 -1.35 -4.99
CA MET A 155 27.59 -2.10 -4.42
C MET A 155 27.09 -1.36 -3.20
N GLU A 156 25.77 -1.22 -3.09
CA GLU A 156 25.05 -0.64 -1.96
C GLU A 156 24.22 -1.71 -1.25
N GLY A 157 24.21 -1.69 0.06
CA GLY A 157 23.73 -2.80 0.87
C GLY A 157 22.27 -2.78 1.31
N ASN A 158 21.42 -1.91 0.79
CA ASN A 158 20.01 -1.94 1.18
C ASN A 158 19.15 -2.89 0.31
N LEU A 159 19.43 -2.89 -0.97
CA LEU A 159 18.98 -3.90 -1.94
C LEU A 159 20.23 -4.11 -2.78
N ILE A 160 20.84 -5.28 -2.78
CA ILE A 160 22.11 -5.54 -3.51
C ILE A 160 22.05 -4.85 -4.87
N ARG A 161 22.34 -3.56 -4.87
CA ARG A 161 22.36 -2.71 -6.07
C ARG A 161 23.80 -2.55 -6.46
N ASN A 162 24.03 -2.68 -7.74
CA ASN A 162 25.36 -2.50 -8.29
C ASN A 162 25.32 -1.46 -9.41
N LYS A 163 26.32 -0.62 -9.43
CA LYS A 163 26.57 0.33 -10.51
C LYS A 163 28.03 0.27 -10.90
N VAL A 164 28.28 0.14 -12.20
CA VAL A 164 29.64 0.24 -12.74
C VAL A 164 29.93 1.72 -13.04
N ILE A 165 31.00 2.24 -12.46
CA ILE A 165 31.52 3.57 -12.76
C ILE A 165 32.86 3.45 -13.48
N THR A 166 33.16 4.42 -14.35
CA THR A 166 34.44 4.51 -15.02
C THR A 166 35.26 5.57 -14.31
N ILE A 167 36.44 5.20 -13.84
CA ILE A 167 37.36 6.09 -13.14
C ILE A 167 38.47 6.54 -14.07
N SER A 168 38.96 7.75 -13.86
CA SER A 168 39.99 8.37 -14.71
C SER A 168 41.40 7.80 -14.47
N GLU A 169 41.63 7.22 -13.30
CA GLU A 169 42.93 6.72 -12.85
C GLU A 169 42.79 5.28 -12.35
N ASP A 170 43.86 4.48 -12.56
CA ASP A 170 43.91 3.11 -12.01
C ASP A 170 44.15 3.17 -10.49
N ILE A 171 43.50 2.30 -9.75
CA ILE A 171 43.55 2.26 -8.30
C ILE A 171 44.25 0.98 -7.82
N SER A 172 45.23 1.15 -6.93
CA SER A 172 45.88 0.00 -6.31
C SER A 172 44.92 -0.76 -5.34
N PRO A 173 45.09 -2.07 -5.16
CA PRO A 173 44.28 -2.82 -4.20
C PRO A 173 44.33 -2.26 -2.77
N GLU A 174 45.47 -1.70 -2.37
CA GLU A 174 45.63 -1.06 -1.05
C GLU A 174 44.81 0.21 -0.92
N ASN A 175 44.78 1.05 -1.94
CA ASN A 175 44.02 2.29 -1.97
C ASN A 175 42.54 2.02 -2.10
N LEU A 176 42.13 0.97 -2.85
CA LEU A 176 40.76 0.50 -2.92
C LEU A 176 40.22 0.06 -1.54
N LEU A 177 41.04 -0.65 -0.74
CA LEU A 177 40.73 -1.01 0.62
C LEU A 177 40.54 0.20 1.53
N LYS A 178 41.47 1.19 1.43
CA LYS A 178 41.37 2.45 2.20
C LYS A 178 40.11 3.23 1.86
N LEU A 179 39.72 3.30 0.57
CA LEU A 179 38.49 3.96 0.14
C LEU A 179 37.26 3.22 0.65
N ASN A 180 37.22 1.90 0.58
CA ASN A 180 36.15 1.10 1.17
C ASN A 180 35.98 1.38 2.66
N LEU A 181 37.07 1.44 3.41
CA LEU A 181 37.06 1.76 4.83
C LEU A 181 36.55 3.17 5.09
N LEU A 182 37.02 4.15 4.34
CA LEU A 182 36.64 5.56 4.44
C LEU A 182 35.15 5.74 4.17
N LEU A 183 34.62 5.18 3.08
CA LEU A 183 33.21 5.25 2.72
C LEU A 183 32.33 4.62 3.81
N ASN A 184 32.66 3.42 4.27
CA ASN A 184 31.86 2.73 5.27
C ASN A 184 31.91 3.41 6.64
N THR A 185 33.06 3.92 7.08
CA THR A 185 33.15 4.63 8.38
C THR A 185 32.44 5.99 8.37
N THR A 186 32.29 6.59 7.20
CA THR A 186 31.74 7.93 7.09
C THR A 186 30.26 7.95 6.68
N LEU A 187 29.82 7.02 5.82
CA LEU A 187 28.50 7.05 5.21
C LEU A 187 27.52 6.04 5.81
N THR A 188 27.98 4.95 6.43
CA THR A 188 27.10 3.94 7.01
C THR A 188 26.22 4.53 8.11
N GLY A 189 24.92 4.26 8.02
CA GLY A 189 23.92 4.75 8.97
C GLY A 189 23.37 6.13 8.66
N LEU A 190 23.87 6.81 7.62
CA LEU A 190 23.38 8.12 7.20
C LEU A 190 22.31 8.00 6.11
N THR A 191 21.34 8.90 6.15
CA THR A 191 20.37 9.13 5.07
C THR A 191 20.98 10.04 4.00
N LEU A 192 20.38 10.07 2.79
CA LEU A 192 20.78 11.02 1.74
C LEU A 192 20.77 12.48 2.21
N GLN A 193 19.79 12.84 3.04
CA GLN A 193 19.64 14.20 3.56
C GLN A 193 20.75 14.55 4.56
N GLU A 194 21.30 13.57 5.27
CA GLU A 194 22.41 13.72 6.21
C GLU A 194 23.79 13.76 5.50
N MET A 195 23.86 13.30 4.24
CA MET A 195 25.05 13.35 3.40
C MET A 195 25.28 14.77 2.83
N HIS A 196 25.43 15.75 3.70
CA HIS A 196 25.57 17.16 3.31
C HIS A 196 27.02 17.57 3.00
N LEU A 197 27.17 18.77 2.42
CA LEU A 197 28.45 19.33 1.98
C LEU A 197 29.60 19.27 3.02
N GLY A 198 29.30 19.44 4.32
CA GLY A 198 30.31 19.37 5.36
C GLY A 198 30.95 17.97 5.55
N LEU A 199 30.19 16.93 5.28
CA LEU A 199 30.64 15.53 5.31
C LEU A 199 31.53 15.24 4.10
N ILE A 200 31.14 15.73 2.92
CA ILE A 200 31.89 15.63 1.67
C ILE A 200 33.24 16.29 1.84
N SER A 201 33.30 17.52 2.38
CA SER A 201 34.53 18.23 2.65
C SER A 201 35.48 17.51 3.62
N LYS A 202 34.89 16.79 4.61
CA LYS A 202 35.67 15.96 5.54
C LYS A 202 36.28 14.75 4.83
N MET A 203 35.51 14.11 3.94
CA MET A 203 36.00 12.99 3.13
C MET A 203 37.06 13.46 2.13
N GLU A 204 36.88 14.63 1.54
CA GLU A 204 37.88 15.30 0.65
C GLU A 204 39.25 15.39 1.30
N SER A 205 39.29 15.85 2.55
CA SER A 205 40.54 15.99 3.28
C SER A 205 41.22 14.64 3.62
N GLN A 206 40.48 13.57 3.66
CA GLN A 206 40.98 12.20 3.99
C GLN A 206 41.30 11.37 2.74
N ALA A 207 40.64 11.63 1.61
CA ALA A 207 40.86 10.89 0.36
C ALA A 207 42.13 11.29 -0.40
N GLY A 208 42.67 12.49 -0.14
CA GLY A 208 43.89 12.97 -0.76
C GLY A 208 43.83 12.97 -2.29
N GLU A 209 44.79 12.30 -2.94
CA GLU A 209 44.88 12.21 -4.41
C GLU A 209 43.71 11.45 -5.05
N HIS A 210 42.95 10.65 -4.31
CA HIS A 210 41.80 9.85 -4.80
C HIS A 210 40.47 10.55 -4.70
N MET A 211 40.47 11.87 -4.50
CA MET A 211 39.23 12.65 -4.37
C MET A 211 38.30 12.55 -5.58
N GLY A 212 38.86 12.49 -6.79
CA GLY A 212 38.07 12.27 -8.02
C GLY A 212 37.22 11.02 -7.96
N ILE A 213 37.80 9.92 -7.50
CA ILE A 213 37.11 8.63 -7.35
C ILE A 213 36.00 8.69 -6.27
N VAL A 214 36.30 9.34 -5.13
CA VAL A 214 35.30 9.52 -4.07
C VAL A 214 34.06 10.27 -4.56
N LYS A 215 34.29 11.34 -5.35
CA LYS A 215 33.17 12.11 -5.93
C LYS A 215 32.34 11.28 -6.92
N GLU A 216 32.97 10.55 -7.84
CA GLU A 216 32.28 9.69 -8.78
C GLU A 216 31.49 8.57 -8.08
N VAL A 217 32.06 8.04 -6.99
CA VAL A 217 31.36 7.04 -6.14
C VAL A 217 30.16 7.67 -5.43
N LEU A 218 30.32 8.85 -4.83
CA LEU A 218 29.22 9.56 -4.17
C LEU A 218 28.09 9.90 -5.15
N ASP A 219 28.43 10.42 -6.33
CA ASP A 219 27.46 10.72 -7.38
C ASP A 219 26.73 9.43 -7.82
N ALA A 220 27.44 8.31 -7.93
CA ALA A 220 26.86 7.01 -8.25
C ALA A 220 25.90 6.51 -7.15
N ILE A 221 26.26 6.68 -5.88
CA ILE A 221 25.42 6.32 -4.71
C ILE A 221 24.16 7.18 -4.72
N VAL A 222 24.29 8.51 -4.82
CA VAL A 222 23.17 9.45 -4.87
C VAL A 222 22.22 9.11 -6.03
N GLU A 223 22.76 8.88 -7.23
CA GLU A 223 21.94 8.49 -8.39
C GLU A 223 21.25 7.14 -8.19
N THR A 224 21.93 6.17 -7.58
CA THR A 224 21.38 4.84 -7.33
C THR A 224 20.27 4.90 -6.28
N ILE A 225 20.46 5.69 -5.22
CA ILE A 225 19.46 5.88 -4.17
C ILE A 225 18.27 6.72 -4.69
N SER A 226 18.54 7.79 -5.47
CA SER A 226 17.48 8.62 -6.06
C SER A 226 16.62 7.85 -7.07
N LYS A 227 17.22 6.95 -7.86
CA LYS A 227 16.48 6.03 -8.75
C LYS A 227 15.72 4.95 -7.95
N ALA A 228 16.14 4.69 -6.72
CA ALA A 228 15.44 3.79 -5.80
C ALA A 228 14.15 4.38 -5.26
N ASP A 229 14.04 5.71 -5.26
CA ASP A 229 12.80 6.40 -4.92
C ASP A 229 11.75 6.36 -6.05
N ASP A 230 12.08 5.85 -7.23
CA ASP A 230 11.11 5.57 -8.28
C ASP A 230 10.19 4.41 -7.83
N LEU A 231 9.13 4.81 -7.14
CA LEU A 231 8.06 3.93 -6.69
C LEU A 231 7.43 3.25 -7.90
N LYS A 232 7.74 1.97 -8.08
CA LYS A 232 7.04 1.18 -9.11
C LYS A 232 5.71 0.71 -8.53
N ILE A 233 4.63 1.00 -9.25
CA ILE A 233 3.29 0.55 -8.90
C ILE A 233 2.85 -0.47 -9.93
N TYR A 234 2.44 -1.65 -9.48
CA TYR A 234 1.84 -2.70 -10.29
C TYR A 234 0.33 -2.70 -10.06
N THR A 235 -0.43 -2.69 -11.12
CA THR A 235 -1.90 -2.70 -11.08
C THR A 235 -2.42 -3.96 -11.76
N SER A 236 -3.58 -4.45 -11.31
CA SER A 236 -4.28 -5.56 -11.92
C SER A 236 -5.79 -5.39 -11.79
N GLY A 237 -6.57 -6.07 -12.62
CA GLY A 237 -8.03 -6.08 -12.51
C GLY A 237 -8.73 -4.78 -12.89
N ALA A 238 -8.09 -3.86 -13.62
CA ALA A 238 -8.73 -2.61 -14.08
C ALA A 238 -10.07 -2.87 -14.80
N THR A 239 -10.17 -3.96 -15.56
CA THR A 239 -11.40 -4.35 -16.25
C THR A 239 -12.54 -4.79 -15.32
N ASN A 240 -12.25 -5.12 -14.05
CA ASN A 240 -13.29 -5.45 -13.07
C ASN A 240 -14.21 -4.26 -12.76
N ILE A 241 -13.75 -3.03 -13.02
CA ILE A 241 -14.52 -1.80 -12.88
C ILE A 241 -15.83 -1.87 -13.67
N PHE A 242 -15.80 -2.45 -14.88
CA PHE A 242 -16.98 -2.57 -15.73
C PHE A 242 -18.07 -3.53 -15.21
N LYS A 243 -17.75 -4.33 -14.18
CA LYS A 243 -18.74 -5.20 -13.51
C LYS A 243 -19.71 -4.40 -12.62
N TYR A 244 -19.38 -3.14 -12.31
CA TYR A 244 -20.13 -2.30 -11.38
C TYR A 244 -20.81 -1.16 -12.14
N PRO A 245 -22.15 -1.14 -12.22
CA PRO A 245 -22.90 -0.15 -12.99
C PRO A 245 -22.55 1.31 -12.63
N GLU A 246 -22.31 1.59 -11.36
CA GLU A 246 -21.95 2.92 -10.85
C GLU A 246 -20.59 3.43 -11.33
N LEU A 247 -19.70 2.54 -11.76
CA LEU A 247 -18.37 2.86 -12.30
C LEU A 247 -18.28 2.65 -13.81
N SER A 248 -19.30 2.06 -14.44
CA SER A 248 -19.27 1.66 -15.86
C SER A 248 -19.64 2.80 -16.83
N ASP A 249 -20.01 3.98 -16.33
CA ASP A 249 -20.17 5.17 -17.19
C ASP A 249 -18.87 5.40 -17.96
N SER A 250 -18.96 5.52 -19.29
CA SER A 250 -17.81 5.55 -20.19
C SER A 250 -16.80 6.65 -19.87
N GLY A 251 -17.23 7.80 -19.39
CA GLY A 251 -16.36 8.90 -18.98
C GLY A 251 -15.58 8.55 -17.71
N LYS A 252 -16.29 8.15 -16.66
CA LYS A 252 -15.72 7.80 -15.35
C LYS A 252 -14.81 6.57 -15.42
N ALA A 253 -15.26 5.53 -16.13
CA ALA A 253 -14.45 4.32 -16.32
C ALA A 253 -13.14 4.62 -17.04
N SER A 254 -13.17 5.48 -18.08
CA SER A 254 -11.97 5.88 -18.81
C SER A 254 -10.99 6.65 -17.94
N GLU A 255 -11.47 7.61 -17.14
CA GLU A 255 -10.64 8.39 -16.21
C GLU A 255 -9.99 7.48 -15.14
N LEU A 256 -10.75 6.53 -14.62
CA LEU A 256 -10.25 5.59 -13.60
C LEU A 256 -9.22 4.63 -14.18
N ILE A 257 -9.48 4.07 -15.36
CA ILE A 257 -8.51 3.20 -16.05
C ILE A 257 -7.25 3.98 -16.38
N TYR A 258 -7.38 5.19 -16.90
CA TYR A 258 -6.24 6.06 -17.19
C TYR A 258 -5.40 6.32 -15.94
N ALA A 259 -6.03 6.62 -14.79
CA ALA A 259 -5.33 6.80 -13.52
C ALA A 259 -4.58 5.52 -13.06
N LEU A 260 -5.16 4.34 -13.29
CA LEU A 260 -4.53 3.06 -12.99
C LEU A 260 -3.35 2.74 -13.92
N GLU A 261 -3.39 3.18 -15.18
CA GLU A 261 -2.33 2.98 -16.16
C GLU A 261 -1.18 3.97 -15.97
N GLU A 262 -1.47 5.26 -15.81
CA GLU A 262 -0.48 6.34 -15.62
C GLU A 262 0.26 6.24 -14.30
N LYS A 263 -0.32 5.61 -13.27
CA LYS A 263 0.29 5.31 -11.96
C LYS A 263 0.76 6.52 -11.15
N GLN A 264 1.04 7.67 -11.77
CA GLN A 264 1.54 8.88 -11.09
C GLN A 264 0.57 9.40 -10.03
N GLY A 265 -0.74 9.38 -10.32
CA GLY A 265 -1.78 9.77 -9.37
C GLY A 265 -1.90 8.84 -8.17
N LEU A 266 -1.49 7.57 -8.32
CA LEU A 266 -1.60 6.56 -7.26
C LEU A 266 -0.58 6.75 -6.14
N SER A 267 0.47 7.52 -6.36
CA SER A 267 1.48 7.82 -5.33
C SER A 267 0.87 8.50 -4.09
N GLY A 268 -0.21 9.26 -4.25
CA GLY A 268 -0.94 9.86 -3.13
C GLY A 268 -1.64 8.84 -2.20
N LEU A 269 -1.84 7.60 -2.67
CA LEU A 269 -2.40 6.49 -1.87
C LEU A 269 -1.32 5.72 -1.10
N VAL A 270 -0.06 5.97 -1.42
CA VAL A 270 1.08 5.37 -0.74
C VAL A 270 1.47 6.30 0.40
N ASN A 271 1.26 5.85 1.63
CA ASN A 271 1.56 6.69 2.78
C ASN A 271 3.06 6.90 2.97
N ASP A 272 3.51 8.10 2.63
CA ASP A 272 4.72 8.71 3.14
C ASP A 272 4.43 9.63 4.36
N LYS A 273 3.32 9.41 5.10
CA LYS A 273 3.16 10.14 6.37
C LYS A 273 4.25 9.64 7.31
N ASP A 274 5.23 10.51 7.53
CA ASP A 274 6.26 10.34 8.54
C ASP A 274 5.66 9.83 9.85
N ASP A 275 6.34 8.88 10.48
CA ASP A 275 6.02 8.27 11.79
C ASP A 275 5.83 9.29 12.95
N SER A 276 5.91 10.59 12.67
CA SER A 276 5.83 11.67 13.67
C SER A 276 4.41 12.02 14.13
N ASP A 277 3.36 11.55 13.43
CA ASP A 277 1.96 11.88 13.75
C ASP A 277 1.09 10.65 14.11
N LYS A 278 1.74 9.52 14.43
CA LYS A 278 1.02 8.34 14.92
C LYS A 278 0.50 8.60 16.32
N THR A 279 -0.80 8.79 16.46
CA THR A 279 -1.53 8.39 17.66
C THR A 279 -1.44 6.86 17.78
N GLU A 280 -1.24 6.33 18.99
CA GLU A 280 -1.05 4.89 19.29
C GLU A 280 -2.21 3.96 18.84
N ASP A 281 -3.19 4.47 18.09
CA ASP A 281 -4.40 3.81 17.57
C ASP A 281 -4.32 3.43 16.08
N ASP A 282 -3.15 3.43 15.43
CA ASP A 282 -3.03 3.10 14.00
C ASP A 282 -3.16 1.59 13.75
N ASN A 283 -4.36 1.23 13.47
CA ASN A 283 -5.01 -0.01 13.06
C ASN A 283 -4.16 -0.86 12.09
N HIS A 284 -3.12 -1.57 12.56
CA HIS A 284 -2.32 -2.54 11.80
C HIS A 284 -1.92 -2.12 10.36
N GLY A 285 -1.78 -0.81 10.09
CA GLY A 285 -1.37 -0.28 8.79
C GLY A 285 -2.42 -0.36 7.68
N ILE A 286 -3.70 -0.63 7.99
CA ILE A 286 -4.79 -0.58 7.02
C ILE A 286 -5.45 0.79 7.03
N GLN A 287 -5.62 1.35 5.83
CA GLN A 287 -6.31 2.64 5.63
C GLN A 287 -7.45 2.48 4.63
N VAL A 288 -8.54 3.17 4.89
CA VAL A 288 -9.74 3.15 4.04
C VAL A 288 -10.08 4.58 3.65
N TYR A 289 -10.14 4.82 2.35
CA TYR A 289 -10.58 6.07 1.75
C TYR A 289 -11.93 5.85 1.06
N ILE A 290 -12.94 6.64 1.39
CA ILE A 290 -14.30 6.50 0.85
C ILE A 290 -14.66 7.77 0.07
N GLY A 291 -14.88 7.61 -1.23
CA GLY A 291 -15.33 8.70 -2.07
C GLY A 291 -14.43 9.93 -2.02
N ASN A 292 -14.92 11.04 -1.51
CA ASN A 292 -14.18 12.30 -1.44
C ASN A 292 -12.99 12.32 -0.47
N GLU A 293 -12.80 11.28 0.33
CA GLU A 293 -11.63 11.15 1.20
C GLU A 293 -10.38 10.76 0.41
N THR A 294 -10.55 10.20 -0.80
CA THR A 294 -9.42 9.78 -1.61
C THR A 294 -8.59 10.98 -2.09
N PRO A 295 -7.26 10.92 -1.97
CA PRO A 295 -6.38 11.98 -2.49
C PRO A 295 -6.33 12.01 -4.03
N VAL A 296 -6.86 10.99 -4.71
CA VAL A 296 -6.86 10.86 -6.17
C VAL A 296 -8.20 11.34 -6.74
N GLU A 297 -8.19 12.44 -7.48
CA GLU A 297 -9.40 13.10 -7.99
C GLU A 297 -10.30 12.16 -8.83
N SER A 298 -9.70 11.36 -9.71
CA SER A 298 -10.41 10.39 -10.56
C SER A 298 -11.03 9.21 -9.79
N MET A 299 -10.75 9.07 -8.49
CA MET A 299 -11.25 7.99 -7.64
C MET A 299 -12.32 8.42 -6.63
N LYS A 300 -12.86 9.64 -6.74
CA LYS A 300 -13.92 10.16 -5.84
C LYS A 300 -15.22 9.37 -5.87
N ASP A 301 -15.47 8.61 -6.92
CA ASP A 301 -16.61 7.70 -7.02
C ASP A 301 -16.28 6.28 -6.52
N CYS A 302 -15.04 6.04 -6.09
CA CYS A 302 -14.55 4.76 -5.60
C CYS A 302 -14.33 4.76 -4.09
N SER A 303 -14.11 3.57 -3.54
CA SER A 303 -13.42 3.38 -2.26
C SER A 303 -12.09 2.70 -2.52
N VAL A 304 -11.10 3.08 -1.73
CA VAL A 304 -9.74 2.53 -1.78
C VAL A 304 -9.39 2.03 -0.39
N VAL A 305 -8.99 0.77 -0.30
CA VAL A 305 -8.49 0.17 0.95
C VAL A 305 -7.05 -0.20 0.73
N THR A 306 -6.15 0.32 1.56
CA THR A 306 -4.71 0.03 1.49
C THR A 306 -4.22 -0.65 2.76
N ALA A 307 -3.21 -1.50 2.62
CA ALA A 307 -2.47 -2.08 3.72
C ALA A 307 -0.97 -1.92 3.47
N THR A 308 -0.21 -1.67 4.52
CA THR A 308 1.25 -1.60 4.45
C THR A 308 1.84 -2.96 4.77
N TYR A 309 2.65 -3.52 3.88
CA TYR A 309 3.44 -4.72 4.13
C TYR A 309 4.90 -4.35 4.43
N GLU A 310 5.56 -5.15 5.24
CA GLU A 310 6.94 -4.90 5.66
C GLU A 310 7.84 -6.09 5.30
N LEU A 311 8.91 -5.80 4.58
CA LEU A 311 9.95 -6.77 4.27
C LEU A 311 11.07 -6.72 5.32
N GLN A 312 12.01 -7.65 5.22
CA GLN A 312 13.24 -7.58 6.01
C GLN A 312 13.88 -6.21 5.85
N ASP A 313 14.55 -5.77 6.91
CA ASP A 313 15.29 -4.51 6.93
C ASP A 313 14.46 -3.21 7.00
N GLY A 314 13.18 -3.29 7.40
CA GLY A 314 12.31 -2.13 7.54
C GLY A 314 11.85 -1.54 6.20
N MET A 315 11.95 -2.31 5.12
CA MET A 315 11.39 -1.91 3.83
C MET A 315 9.87 -2.06 3.86
N LYS A 316 9.15 -1.00 3.52
CA LYS A 316 7.68 -0.98 3.51
C LYS A 316 7.15 -0.76 2.10
N GLY A 317 6.11 -1.50 1.76
CA GLY A 317 5.35 -1.30 0.53
C GLY A 317 3.86 -1.22 0.84
N THR A 318 3.07 -0.85 -0.15
CA THR A 318 1.62 -0.69 -0.01
C THR A 318 0.91 -1.62 -0.96
N ILE A 319 -0.11 -2.31 -0.45
CA ILE A 319 -1.08 -3.07 -1.24
C ILE A 319 -2.39 -2.31 -1.18
N GLY A 320 -3.10 -2.19 -2.31
CA GLY A 320 -4.39 -1.51 -2.35
C GLY A 320 -5.43 -2.25 -3.18
N ILE A 321 -6.68 -2.14 -2.76
CA ILE A 321 -7.87 -2.61 -3.48
C ILE A 321 -8.76 -1.40 -3.76
N ILE A 322 -9.17 -1.25 -5.02
CA ILE A 322 -9.94 -0.12 -5.53
C ILE A 322 -11.23 -0.66 -6.11
N GLY A 323 -12.35 -0.23 -5.60
CA GLY A 323 -13.67 -0.67 -6.04
C GLY A 323 -14.75 0.40 -5.85
N PRO A 324 -16.03 0.06 -6.11
CA PRO A 324 -17.14 0.97 -5.88
C PRO A 324 -17.29 1.30 -4.39
N LYS A 325 -17.93 2.42 -4.06
CA LYS A 325 -18.22 2.78 -2.65
C LYS A 325 -19.01 1.69 -1.91
N ARG A 326 -19.80 0.90 -2.61
CA ARG A 326 -20.51 -0.29 -2.10
C ARG A 326 -19.67 -1.58 -2.20
N MET A 327 -18.38 -1.52 -1.90
CA MET A 327 -17.58 -2.75 -1.84
C MET A 327 -17.81 -3.53 -0.56
N ASP A 328 -17.55 -4.83 -0.60
CA ASP A 328 -17.53 -5.70 0.58
C ASP A 328 -16.28 -5.41 1.41
N TYR A 329 -16.36 -4.40 2.27
CA TYR A 329 -15.24 -3.94 3.10
C TYR A 329 -14.71 -5.03 4.02
N GLU A 330 -15.58 -5.89 4.56
CA GLU A 330 -15.18 -6.97 5.45
C GLU A 330 -14.27 -7.96 4.73
N LYS A 331 -14.71 -8.45 3.57
CA LYS A 331 -13.93 -9.34 2.72
C LYS A 331 -12.63 -8.71 2.25
N VAL A 332 -12.67 -7.42 1.87
CA VAL A 332 -11.49 -6.69 1.39
C VAL A 332 -10.44 -6.56 2.47
N VAL A 333 -10.84 -6.17 3.69
CA VAL A 333 -9.92 -6.03 4.84
C VAL A 333 -9.31 -7.37 5.21
N ASP A 334 -10.12 -8.44 5.25
CA ASP A 334 -9.61 -9.78 5.56
C ASP A 334 -8.61 -10.25 4.50
N THR A 335 -8.94 -10.10 3.22
CA THR A 335 -8.05 -10.48 2.13
C THR A 335 -6.72 -9.70 2.16
N LEU A 336 -6.76 -8.40 2.48
CA LEU A 336 -5.54 -7.59 2.60
C LEU A 336 -4.68 -8.02 3.80
N LYS A 337 -5.29 -8.31 4.96
CA LYS A 337 -4.57 -8.82 6.14
C LYS A 337 -3.89 -10.16 5.87
N GLU A 338 -4.62 -11.08 5.23
CA GLU A 338 -4.06 -12.38 4.85
C GLU A 338 -2.87 -12.23 3.90
N MET A 339 -3.00 -11.36 2.90
CA MET A 339 -1.92 -11.12 1.93
C MET A 339 -0.71 -10.42 2.56
N GLN A 340 -0.95 -9.44 3.45
CA GLN A 340 0.11 -8.77 4.22
C GLN A 340 0.92 -9.79 5.02
N THR A 341 0.26 -10.62 5.82
CA THR A 341 0.90 -11.67 6.62
C THR A 341 1.70 -12.62 5.74
N HIS A 342 1.16 -12.95 4.57
CA HIS A 342 1.80 -13.89 3.65
C HIS A 342 3.07 -13.29 3.01
N LEU A 343 3.05 -12.03 2.60
CA LEU A 343 4.22 -11.33 2.11
C LEU A 343 5.31 -11.26 3.19
N ASP A 344 4.95 -10.89 4.41
CA ASP A 344 5.87 -10.84 5.54
C ASP A 344 6.53 -12.20 5.78
N ASP A 345 5.78 -13.30 5.69
CA ASP A 345 6.30 -14.67 5.88
C ASP A 345 7.21 -15.13 4.74
N VAL A 346 6.88 -14.83 3.50
CA VAL A 346 7.70 -15.20 2.33
C VAL A 346 9.06 -14.53 2.41
N PHE A 347 9.08 -13.25 2.78
CA PHE A 347 10.32 -12.47 2.83
C PHE A 347 11.12 -12.63 4.13
N LYS A 348 10.52 -13.12 5.23
CA LYS A 348 11.26 -13.51 6.46
C LYS A 348 11.98 -14.83 6.34
N LYS A 349 11.62 -15.67 5.36
CA LYS A 349 12.21 -17.02 5.16
C LYS A 349 13.30 -17.07 4.09
N THR A 350 13.54 -15.98 3.37
CA THR A 350 14.60 -15.85 2.35
C THR A 350 15.80 -15.14 2.93
#